data_351f55f4056d1c871b1d5e015d069ffb
#
_entry.id   351f55f4056d1c871b1d5e015d069ffb
#
_cell.length_a   1.000
_cell.length_b   1.000
_cell.length_c   1.000
_cell.angle_alpha   90.00
_cell.angle_beta   90.00
_cell.angle_gamma   90.00
#
_symmetry.space_group_name_H-M   'P 1'
#
loop_
_entity.id
_entity.type
_entity.pdbx_description
1 polymer ?
#
loop_
_entity_poly.entity_id
_entity_poly.type
_entity_poly.pdbx_seq_one_letter_code
_entity_poly.pdbx_strand_id
1 'polypeptide(L)'
;MRRFLFLIILVIPSFVFAQTANIVFEKTKNMKRQSGFFTFFIDEATGKIWLDIDKLGQEFLFVHSLPAGLGSNDIGLDRGQIGDTKIVFFERVGKKILLVQPNYDYRASSVDKNEKRAVKESFASSTIASFVIEEEQTGHLLVDATSFFVKDTHGAADKIKAMRQGTYSFNEPRSAMYFNNTKNFPLNSEFEASITFTGGADAGRFVTSVTPSPEAITIRMHYSFVQLPDNQYKIRKYDIRSGYFGISYYDYSSDFTTPIEQKFISRHRLAKKDPAVQVSEPVTPIVYYLDNGTPEPIRSALLEGGRWWNQAFEAAGYKNAFIVKVLPDSCDPMDIRYNMINWVHRSTRGWSYGATVTDPRTGEIIKGQVTLGSLRVRQDYLIFTGLLAHYETGKPVPNTMREAAL
;
A
#
# COMPACT_ATOMS: atom_id res chain seq x y z
N MET A 1 -29.79 47.14 50.30
CA MET A 1 -29.45 45.79 49.74
C MET A 1 -29.73 45.80 48.23
N ARG A 2 -28.71 46.01 47.40
CA ARG A 2 -28.82 45.96 45.93
C ARG A 2 -28.41 44.56 45.48
N ARG A 3 -29.31 43.81 44.85
CA ARG A 3 -29.08 42.51 44.25
C ARG A 3 -28.51 42.75 42.85
N PHE A 4 -27.24 42.33 42.61
CA PHE A 4 -26.63 42.22 41.27
C PHE A 4 -27.03 40.90 40.65
N LEU A 5 -27.74 40.96 39.53
CA LEU A 5 -28.08 39.80 38.70
C LEU A 5 -26.90 39.60 37.71
N PHE A 6 -26.13 38.50 37.87
CA PHE A 6 -25.13 38.12 36.90
C PHE A 6 -25.80 37.32 35.78
N LEU A 7 -25.82 37.91 34.59
CA LEU A 7 -26.27 37.22 33.36
C LEU A 7 -25.10 36.41 32.81
N ILE A 8 -25.13 35.10 32.94
CA ILE A 8 -24.16 34.18 32.31
C ILE A 8 -24.59 34.00 30.86
N ILE A 9 -23.86 34.60 29.91
CA ILE A 9 -24.01 34.37 28.47
C ILE A 9 -23.27 33.07 28.14
N LEU A 10 -24.03 32.00 27.90
CA LEU A 10 -23.51 30.72 27.41
C LEU A 10 -23.19 30.87 25.92
N VAL A 11 -21.90 31.06 25.57
CA VAL A 11 -21.42 31.02 24.19
C VAL A 11 -21.33 29.57 23.80
N ILE A 12 -22.31 29.07 23.07
CA ILE A 12 -22.27 27.76 22.41
C ILE A 12 -21.40 27.93 21.13
N PRO A 13 -20.27 27.24 21.01
CA PRO A 13 -19.52 27.28 19.77
C PRO A 13 -20.33 26.56 18.68
N SER A 14 -20.87 27.33 17.76
CA SER A 14 -21.47 26.80 16.54
C SER A 14 -20.38 26.14 15.72
N PHE A 15 -20.28 24.83 15.77
CA PHE A 15 -19.52 24.07 14.76
C PHE A 15 -20.24 24.24 13.42
N VAL A 16 -19.75 25.17 12.62
CA VAL A 16 -20.12 25.27 11.22
C VAL A 16 -19.48 24.05 10.54
N PHE A 17 -20.26 22.98 10.39
CA PHE A 17 -19.93 21.96 9.40
C PHE A 17 -19.99 22.66 8.04
N ALA A 18 -18.82 22.94 7.46
CA ALA A 18 -18.75 23.33 6.07
C ALA A 18 -19.36 22.17 5.25
N GLN A 19 -20.61 22.33 4.84
CA GLN A 19 -21.19 21.49 3.81
C GLN A 19 -20.33 21.70 2.58
N THR A 20 -19.47 20.72 2.25
CA THR A 20 -18.79 20.68 0.97
C THR A 20 -19.89 20.67 -0.09
N ALA A 21 -20.02 21.79 -0.80
CA ALA A 21 -20.95 21.91 -1.91
C ALA A 21 -20.68 20.71 -2.84
N ASN A 22 -21.74 19.93 -3.11
CA ASN A 22 -21.64 18.85 -4.07
C ASN A 22 -21.36 19.44 -5.45
N ILE A 23 -20.09 19.50 -5.84
CA ILE A 23 -19.72 19.95 -7.20
C ILE A 23 -20.21 18.90 -8.17
N VAL A 24 -21.01 19.34 -9.11
CA VAL A 24 -21.58 18.51 -10.16
C VAL A 24 -21.02 19.01 -11.50
N PHE A 25 -20.09 18.26 -12.07
CA PHE A 25 -19.66 18.48 -13.44
C PHE A 25 -20.76 18.04 -14.41
N GLU A 26 -20.98 18.83 -15.46
CA GLU A 26 -21.97 18.50 -16.48
C GLU A 26 -21.75 17.12 -17.09
N LYS A 27 -20.47 16.83 -17.38
CA LYS A 27 -20.03 15.58 -17.98
C LYS A 27 -20.31 14.34 -17.10
N THR A 28 -20.38 14.51 -15.78
CA THR A 28 -20.48 13.38 -14.84
C THR A 28 -21.89 13.13 -14.28
N LYS A 29 -22.91 13.84 -14.76
CA LYS A 29 -24.29 13.76 -14.24
C LYS A 29 -24.88 12.36 -14.19
N ASN A 30 -24.54 11.52 -15.15
CA ASN A 30 -25.03 10.14 -15.26
C ASN A 30 -24.00 9.08 -14.82
N MET A 31 -22.91 9.49 -14.18
CA MET A 31 -21.84 8.61 -13.76
C MET A 31 -21.94 8.28 -12.27
N LYS A 32 -21.42 7.14 -11.87
CA LYS A 32 -21.37 6.73 -10.49
C LYS A 32 -20.27 7.48 -9.74
N ARG A 33 -20.65 8.41 -8.86
CA ARG A 33 -19.71 9.16 -8.01
C ARG A 33 -19.17 8.29 -6.89
N GLN A 34 -17.85 8.38 -6.66
CA GLN A 34 -17.13 7.79 -5.55
C GLN A 34 -16.46 8.90 -4.75
N SER A 35 -16.89 9.11 -3.50
CA SER A 35 -16.33 10.13 -2.62
C SER A 35 -15.34 9.52 -1.62
N GLY A 36 -14.20 10.18 -1.39
CA GLY A 36 -13.12 9.73 -0.49
C GLY A 36 -11.93 10.67 -0.55
N PHE A 37 -10.70 10.13 -0.55
CA PHE A 37 -9.49 10.96 -0.57
C PHE A 37 -9.44 11.87 -1.81
N PHE A 38 -9.61 11.30 -3.01
CA PHE A 38 -9.96 12.03 -4.22
C PHE A 38 -11.36 11.63 -4.66
N THR A 39 -12.20 12.58 -5.05
CA THR A 39 -13.47 12.24 -5.70
C THR A 39 -13.21 11.77 -7.12
N PHE A 40 -13.86 10.70 -7.54
CA PHE A 40 -13.84 10.26 -8.93
C PHE A 40 -15.21 9.73 -9.38
N PHE A 41 -15.37 9.59 -10.67
CA PHE A 41 -16.61 9.14 -11.28
C PHE A 41 -16.32 7.95 -12.21
N ILE A 42 -17.18 6.94 -12.13
CA ILE A 42 -17.14 5.75 -12.98
C ILE A 42 -18.19 5.93 -14.08
N ASP A 43 -17.74 5.97 -15.31
CA ASP A 43 -18.58 5.88 -16.48
C ASP A 43 -18.67 4.41 -16.92
N GLU A 44 -19.68 3.72 -16.44
CA GLU A 44 -19.90 2.30 -16.76
C GLU A 44 -20.24 2.07 -18.23
N ALA A 45 -20.80 3.09 -18.93
CA ALA A 45 -21.17 2.97 -20.34
C ALA A 45 -19.95 2.98 -21.27
N THR A 46 -18.93 3.78 -20.95
CA THR A 46 -17.71 3.91 -21.76
C THR A 46 -16.50 3.22 -21.17
N GLY A 47 -16.61 2.67 -19.97
CA GLY A 47 -15.50 2.01 -19.27
C GLY A 47 -14.44 2.97 -18.72
N LYS A 48 -14.80 4.25 -18.47
CA LYS A 48 -13.84 5.29 -18.10
C LYS A 48 -13.89 5.68 -16.64
N ILE A 49 -12.73 6.21 -16.15
CA ILE A 49 -12.57 6.86 -14.85
C ILE A 49 -12.31 8.35 -15.07
N TRP A 50 -13.15 9.16 -14.45
CA TRP A 50 -13.02 10.60 -14.40
C TRP A 50 -12.58 11.04 -13.02
N LEU A 51 -11.41 11.65 -12.89
CA LEU A 51 -10.85 12.08 -11.62
C LEU A 51 -11.11 13.58 -11.42
N ASP A 52 -11.61 13.91 -10.24
CA ASP A 52 -11.76 15.29 -9.76
C ASP A 52 -10.53 15.68 -8.96
N ILE A 53 -9.74 16.60 -9.50
CA ILE A 53 -8.49 17.07 -8.87
C ILE A 53 -8.77 18.40 -8.19
N ASP A 54 -8.89 18.36 -6.87
CA ASP A 54 -9.14 19.50 -5.97
C ASP A 54 -7.92 19.88 -5.10
N LYS A 55 -6.85 19.07 -5.16
CA LYS A 55 -5.66 19.17 -4.29
C LYS A 55 -4.39 19.44 -5.10
N LEU A 56 -4.34 20.59 -5.78
CA LEU A 56 -3.12 21.00 -6.48
C LEU A 56 -1.97 21.31 -5.50
N GLY A 57 -0.77 20.85 -5.83
CA GLY A 57 0.44 21.06 -5.03
C GLY A 57 0.50 20.28 -3.72
N GLN A 58 -0.58 19.57 -3.33
CA GLN A 58 -0.58 18.71 -2.16
C GLN A 58 0.07 17.37 -2.48
N GLU A 59 1.08 17.00 -1.72
CA GLU A 59 1.74 15.70 -1.85
C GLU A 59 0.89 14.56 -1.30
N PHE A 60 0.96 13.43 -1.99
CA PHE A 60 0.37 12.16 -1.56
C PHE A 60 1.21 10.98 -2.03
N LEU A 61 0.93 9.77 -1.54
CA LEU A 61 1.61 8.57 -2.04
C LEU A 61 0.86 7.99 -3.23
N PHE A 62 1.61 7.62 -4.25
CA PHE A 62 1.21 6.75 -5.34
C PHE A 62 1.88 5.41 -5.15
N VAL A 63 1.08 4.35 -5.01
CA VAL A 63 1.53 2.97 -4.84
C VAL A 63 0.87 2.11 -5.89
N HIS A 64 1.59 1.19 -6.49
CA HIS A 64 0.99 0.16 -7.35
C HIS A 64 1.25 -1.24 -6.77
N SER A 65 0.35 -2.18 -7.05
CA SER A 65 0.42 -3.54 -6.53
C SER A 65 -0.24 -4.55 -7.47
N LEU A 66 -0.06 -5.85 -7.19
CA LEU A 66 -0.70 -6.95 -7.91
C LEU A 66 -1.73 -7.66 -7.02
N PRO A 67 -3.02 -7.28 -7.07
CA PRO A 67 -4.08 -7.96 -6.33
C PRO A 67 -4.41 -9.34 -6.92
N ALA A 68 -4.15 -9.55 -8.22
CA ALA A 68 -4.24 -10.82 -8.91
C ALA A 68 -3.10 -10.90 -9.93
N GLY A 69 -2.10 -11.68 -9.59
CA GLY A 69 -0.92 -11.90 -10.40
C GLY A 69 -1.04 -13.12 -11.31
N LEU A 70 0.11 -13.54 -11.85
CA LEU A 70 0.21 -14.69 -12.75
C LEU A 70 0.08 -16.04 -12.02
N GLY A 71 0.25 -16.06 -10.69
CA GLY A 71 0.23 -17.31 -9.92
C GLY A 71 1.57 -18.03 -9.83
N SER A 72 2.61 -17.54 -10.50
CA SER A 72 3.98 -18.03 -10.43
C SER A 72 4.84 -17.15 -9.53
N ASN A 73 5.32 -17.75 -8.44
CA ASN A 73 6.24 -17.06 -7.52
C ASN A 73 7.65 -16.90 -8.12
N ASP A 74 8.03 -17.79 -9.02
CA ASP A 74 9.37 -17.81 -9.63
C ASP A 74 9.61 -16.60 -10.56
N ILE A 75 8.54 -16.08 -11.18
CA ILE A 75 8.62 -14.87 -12.01
C ILE A 75 8.54 -13.59 -11.16
N GLY A 76 8.08 -13.68 -9.90
CA GLY A 76 7.83 -12.52 -9.08
C GLY A 76 6.59 -11.73 -9.52
N LEU A 77 5.55 -12.42 -9.99
CA LEU A 77 4.25 -11.88 -10.40
C LEU A 77 3.10 -12.62 -9.70
N ASP A 78 3.26 -12.90 -8.43
CA ASP A 78 2.22 -13.51 -7.60
C ASP A 78 1.35 -12.45 -6.90
N ARG A 79 0.20 -12.90 -6.41
CA ARG A 79 -0.76 -12.05 -5.68
C ARG A 79 -0.12 -11.43 -4.44
N GLY A 80 -0.36 -10.15 -4.22
CA GLY A 80 0.02 -9.44 -2.99
C GLY A 80 1.32 -8.66 -3.09
N GLN A 81 1.98 -8.63 -4.25
CA GLN A 81 3.18 -7.82 -4.43
C GLN A 81 2.86 -6.33 -4.43
N ILE A 82 3.60 -5.58 -3.62
CA ILE A 82 3.63 -4.11 -3.65
C ILE A 82 4.81 -3.71 -4.53
N GLY A 83 4.56 -2.81 -5.46
CA GLY A 83 5.59 -2.16 -6.27
C GLY A 83 6.16 -0.91 -5.58
N ASP A 84 6.68 0.00 -6.38
CA ASP A 84 7.27 1.24 -5.88
C ASP A 84 6.25 2.10 -5.16
N THR A 85 6.69 2.73 -4.07
CA THR A 85 5.94 3.78 -3.37
C THR A 85 6.58 5.13 -3.71
N LYS A 86 5.79 6.04 -4.29
CA LYS A 86 6.27 7.34 -4.76
C LYS A 86 5.49 8.46 -4.09
N ILE A 87 6.18 9.52 -3.65
CA ILE A 87 5.51 10.78 -3.34
C ILE A 87 5.25 11.48 -4.66
N VAL A 88 4.03 11.97 -4.84
CA VAL A 88 3.61 12.69 -6.05
C VAL A 88 2.70 13.85 -5.67
N PHE A 89 2.55 14.81 -6.58
CA PHE A 89 1.56 15.88 -6.48
C PHE A 89 1.05 16.26 -7.86
N PHE A 90 -0.13 16.87 -7.89
CA PHE A 90 -0.69 17.42 -9.12
C PHE A 90 -0.26 18.88 -9.31
N GLU A 91 0.24 19.20 -10.50
CA GLU A 91 0.63 20.55 -10.90
C GLU A 91 -0.15 20.97 -12.16
N ARG A 92 -0.73 22.15 -12.12
CA ARG A 92 -1.43 22.72 -13.28
C ARG A 92 -0.48 23.50 -14.17
N VAL A 93 -0.48 23.20 -15.48
CA VAL A 93 0.23 23.94 -16.50
C VAL A 93 -0.75 24.26 -17.65
N GLY A 94 -1.31 25.46 -17.64
CA GLY A 94 -2.34 25.87 -18.59
C GLY A 94 -3.59 24.97 -18.54
N LYS A 95 -3.87 24.25 -19.61
CA LYS A 95 -4.99 23.29 -19.73
C LYS A 95 -4.61 21.84 -19.41
N LYS A 96 -3.45 21.64 -18.80
CA LYS A 96 -2.97 20.30 -18.42
C LYS A 96 -2.74 20.23 -16.93
N ILE A 97 -2.92 19.02 -16.39
CA ILE A 97 -2.48 18.63 -15.06
C ILE A 97 -1.35 17.63 -15.24
N LEU A 98 -0.23 17.90 -14.60
CA LEU A 98 0.91 17.00 -14.53
C LEU A 98 0.88 16.26 -13.20
N LEU A 99 1.15 14.96 -13.20
CA LEU A 99 1.44 14.19 -11.98
C LEU A 99 2.96 14.13 -11.84
N VAL A 100 3.49 14.87 -10.89
CA VAL A 100 4.92 15.09 -10.70
C VAL A 100 5.42 14.33 -9.48
N GLN A 101 6.51 13.61 -9.64
CA GLN A 101 7.27 12.98 -8.56
C GLN A 101 8.50 13.84 -8.25
N PRO A 102 8.57 14.51 -7.08
CA PRO A 102 9.77 15.20 -6.63
C PRO A 102 10.87 14.20 -6.29
N ASN A 103 12.13 14.64 -6.40
CA ASN A 103 13.26 13.79 -6.05
C ASN A 103 13.55 13.93 -4.54
N TYR A 104 13.09 12.93 -3.78
CA TYR A 104 13.31 12.88 -2.33
C TYR A 104 14.60 12.17 -1.91
N ASP A 105 15.38 11.64 -2.85
CA ASP A 105 16.68 11.02 -2.56
C ASP A 105 17.75 12.08 -2.25
N TYR A 106 17.52 13.32 -2.71
CA TYR A 106 18.41 14.45 -2.51
C TYR A 106 17.67 15.61 -1.87
N ARG A 107 18.11 16.01 -0.66
CA ARG A 107 17.42 17.01 0.15
C ARG A 107 18.40 18.05 0.71
N ALA A 108 17.85 19.15 1.20
CA ALA A 108 18.50 20.05 2.14
C ALA A 108 17.57 20.24 3.34
N SER A 109 17.96 19.72 4.50
CA SER A 109 17.24 19.88 5.77
C SER A 109 17.49 21.25 6.42
N SER A 110 17.91 22.22 5.63
CA SER A 110 18.22 23.60 6.02
C SER A 110 16.96 24.40 6.30
N VAL A 111 17.09 25.48 7.07
CA VAL A 111 16.07 26.53 7.19
C VAL A 111 16.16 27.54 6.03
N ASP A 112 17.30 27.61 5.34
CA ASP A 112 17.51 28.49 4.19
C ASP A 112 16.76 27.98 2.96
N LYS A 113 15.84 28.82 2.47
CA LYS A 113 15.04 28.53 1.27
C LYS A 113 15.88 28.50 -0.01
N ASN A 114 16.97 29.26 -0.08
CA ASN A 114 17.84 29.28 -1.25
C ASN A 114 18.66 28.00 -1.36
N GLU A 115 19.16 27.48 -0.24
CA GLU A 115 19.84 26.20 -0.19
C GLU A 115 18.90 25.06 -0.61
N LYS A 116 17.68 25.02 -0.06
CA LYS A 116 16.65 24.06 -0.50
C LYS A 116 16.37 24.16 -1.99
N ARG A 117 16.24 25.38 -2.52
CA ARG A 117 16.02 25.61 -3.95
C ARG A 117 17.20 25.11 -4.77
N ALA A 118 18.44 25.43 -4.37
CA ALA A 118 19.63 25.00 -5.08
C ALA A 118 19.72 23.46 -5.21
N VAL A 119 19.45 22.73 -4.13
CA VAL A 119 19.39 21.25 -4.17
C VAL A 119 18.26 20.78 -5.06
N LYS A 120 17.04 21.32 -4.94
CA LYS A 120 15.90 20.95 -5.76
C LYS A 120 16.14 21.17 -7.26
N GLU A 121 16.85 22.25 -7.64
CA GLU A 121 17.18 22.56 -9.03
C GLU A 121 18.34 21.72 -9.58
N SER A 122 19.15 21.13 -8.70
CA SER A 122 20.28 20.27 -9.09
C SER A 122 19.87 18.83 -9.44
N PHE A 123 18.72 18.38 -9.01
CA PHE A 123 18.26 16.99 -9.18
C PHE A 123 16.88 16.96 -9.85
N ALA A 124 16.77 16.21 -10.94
CA ALA A 124 15.54 16.14 -11.73
C ALA A 124 14.37 15.56 -10.94
N SER A 125 13.18 16.15 -11.11
CA SER A 125 11.89 15.52 -10.83
C SER A 125 11.42 14.69 -12.04
N SER A 126 10.40 13.85 -11.85
CA SER A 126 9.80 13.05 -12.93
C SER A 126 8.33 13.42 -13.11
N THR A 127 7.93 13.77 -14.32
CA THR A 127 6.52 13.87 -14.68
C THR A 127 6.05 12.49 -15.14
N ILE A 128 5.27 11.81 -14.30
CA ILE A 128 4.87 10.42 -14.54
C ILE A 128 3.56 10.29 -15.33
N ALA A 129 2.75 11.35 -15.37
CA ALA A 129 1.54 11.43 -16.20
C ALA A 129 1.18 12.87 -16.53
N SER A 130 0.34 13.03 -17.56
CA SER A 130 -0.26 14.31 -17.96
C SER A 130 -1.71 14.07 -18.34
N PHE A 131 -2.61 14.93 -17.85
CA PHE A 131 -4.04 14.87 -18.08
C PHE A 131 -4.52 16.18 -18.70
N VAL A 132 -5.47 16.12 -19.62
CA VAL A 132 -6.15 17.31 -20.15
C VAL A 132 -7.30 17.66 -19.22
N ILE A 133 -7.44 18.94 -18.88
CA ILE A 133 -8.60 19.43 -18.13
C ILE A 133 -9.79 19.45 -19.06
N GLU A 134 -10.79 18.63 -18.79
CA GLU A 134 -12.00 18.48 -19.58
C GLU A 134 -13.12 19.42 -19.12
N GLU A 135 -13.20 19.64 -17.82
CA GLU A 135 -14.14 20.58 -17.20
C GLU A 135 -13.51 21.19 -15.94
N GLU A 136 -13.80 22.46 -15.67
CA GLU A 136 -13.31 23.19 -14.51
C GLU A 136 -14.48 23.88 -13.80
N GLN A 137 -14.60 23.68 -12.48
CA GLN A 137 -15.62 24.31 -11.66
C GLN A 137 -15.11 24.62 -10.26
N THR A 138 -15.05 25.89 -9.89
CA THR A 138 -14.75 26.35 -8.51
C THR A 138 -13.52 25.68 -7.88
N GLY A 139 -12.39 25.63 -8.62
CA GLY A 139 -11.14 25.02 -8.11
C GLY A 139 -11.05 23.50 -8.22
N HIS A 140 -12.07 22.85 -8.77
CA HIS A 140 -12.10 21.44 -9.11
C HIS A 140 -11.85 21.24 -10.60
N LEU A 141 -11.01 20.29 -10.93
CA LEU A 141 -10.54 20.03 -12.30
C LEU A 141 -10.84 18.59 -12.68
N LEU A 142 -11.77 18.40 -13.62
CA LEU A 142 -12.14 17.07 -14.10
C LEU A 142 -11.20 16.63 -15.22
N VAL A 143 -10.64 15.43 -15.09
CA VAL A 143 -9.76 14.83 -16.09
C VAL A 143 -10.14 13.37 -16.37
N ASP A 144 -9.93 12.90 -17.61
CA ASP A 144 -9.97 11.46 -17.93
C ASP A 144 -8.65 10.82 -17.48
N ALA A 145 -8.72 9.97 -16.45
CA ALA A 145 -7.56 9.27 -15.89
C ALA A 145 -7.45 7.82 -16.37
N THR A 146 -8.31 7.36 -17.27
CA THR A 146 -8.42 5.95 -17.67
C THR A 146 -7.10 5.38 -18.18
N SER A 147 -6.46 6.05 -19.13
CA SER A 147 -5.20 5.59 -19.74
C SER A 147 -4.02 5.57 -18.76
N PHE A 148 -4.09 6.35 -17.68
CA PHE A 148 -3.09 6.32 -16.62
C PHE A 148 -3.12 5.00 -15.85
N PHE A 149 -4.30 4.41 -15.65
CA PHE A 149 -4.49 3.16 -14.94
C PHE A 149 -4.43 1.94 -15.88
N VAL A 150 -4.80 2.09 -17.15
CA VAL A 150 -4.78 0.99 -18.12
C VAL A 150 -3.43 0.94 -18.83
N LYS A 151 -2.38 0.50 -18.10
CA LYS A 151 -1.01 0.33 -18.62
C LYS A 151 -0.21 -0.63 -17.77
N ASP A 152 0.93 -1.12 -18.27
CA ASP A 152 1.89 -1.95 -17.51
C ASP A 152 2.76 -1.09 -16.58
N THR A 153 2.21 -0.67 -15.46
CA THR A 153 2.97 0.11 -14.45
C THR A 153 3.88 -0.77 -13.59
N HIS A 154 3.56 -2.06 -13.47
CA HIS A 154 4.33 -3.01 -12.65
C HIS A 154 5.54 -3.60 -13.39
N GLY A 155 5.67 -3.34 -14.70
CA GLY A 155 6.72 -3.88 -15.54
C GLY A 155 6.60 -5.40 -15.72
N ALA A 156 5.38 -5.92 -15.84
CA ALA A 156 5.15 -7.36 -15.89
C ALA A 156 5.76 -8.00 -17.13
N ALA A 157 5.66 -7.34 -18.30
CA ALA A 157 6.27 -7.82 -19.54
C ALA A 157 7.80 -7.93 -19.40
N ASP A 158 8.43 -6.91 -18.82
CA ASP A 158 9.87 -6.89 -18.60
C ASP A 158 10.33 -7.95 -17.59
N LYS A 159 9.56 -8.18 -16.52
CA LYS A 159 9.84 -9.24 -15.54
C LYS A 159 9.80 -10.63 -16.16
N ILE A 160 8.77 -10.93 -16.96
CA ILE A 160 8.65 -12.20 -17.68
C ILE A 160 9.84 -12.41 -18.60
N LYS A 161 10.22 -11.37 -19.36
CA LYS A 161 11.37 -11.40 -20.27
C LYS A 161 12.69 -11.58 -19.51
N ALA A 162 12.91 -10.84 -18.43
CA ALA A 162 14.11 -10.96 -17.60
C ALA A 162 14.29 -12.37 -17.02
N MET A 163 13.18 -13.05 -16.69
CA MET A 163 13.18 -14.44 -16.24
C MET A 163 13.23 -15.46 -17.38
N ARG A 164 13.40 -15.02 -18.62
CA ARG A 164 13.45 -15.88 -19.84
C ARG A 164 12.21 -16.77 -19.99
N GLN A 165 11.04 -16.20 -19.66
CA GLN A 165 9.77 -16.90 -19.69
C GLN A 165 8.87 -16.44 -20.86
N GLY A 166 9.45 -15.79 -21.85
CA GLY A 166 8.79 -15.35 -23.06
C GLY A 166 8.85 -13.84 -23.26
N THR A 167 8.46 -13.41 -24.45
CA THR A 167 8.40 -12.01 -24.85
C THR A 167 6.94 -11.60 -25.03
N TYR A 168 6.53 -10.57 -24.31
CA TYR A 168 5.15 -10.08 -24.26
C TYR A 168 5.10 -8.59 -24.46
N SER A 169 3.98 -8.12 -25.03
CA SER A 169 3.69 -6.69 -25.19
C SER A 169 2.31 -6.38 -24.62
N PHE A 170 2.17 -5.23 -23.98
CA PHE A 170 0.89 -4.71 -23.52
C PHE A 170 -0.10 -4.62 -24.68
N ASN A 171 -1.32 -5.11 -24.48
CA ASN A 171 -2.41 -5.09 -25.46
C ASN A 171 -3.56 -4.23 -24.95
N GLU A 172 -3.57 -2.94 -25.33
CA GLU A 172 -4.56 -1.97 -24.88
C GLU A 172 -6.00 -2.40 -25.24
N PRO A 173 -6.34 -2.87 -26.47
CA PRO A 173 -7.71 -3.27 -26.81
C PRO A 173 -8.29 -4.41 -25.96
N ARG A 174 -7.42 -5.22 -25.33
CA ARG A 174 -7.83 -6.32 -24.43
C ARG A 174 -7.69 -5.98 -22.96
N SER A 175 -7.41 -4.71 -22.64
CA SER A 175 -7.21 -4.22 -21.27
C SER A 175 -8.33 -3.22 -20.92
N ALA A 176 -8.74 -3.21 -19.66
CA ALA A 176 -9.83 -2.35 -19.20
C ALA A 176 -9.76 -2.08 -17.70
N MET A 177 -10.45 -1.04 -17.24
CA MET A 177 -10.69 -0.82 -15.81
C MET A 177 -11.46 -1.99 -15.20
N TYR A 178 -11.13 -2.33 -13.95
CA TYR A 178 -11.82 -3.33 -13.16
C TYR A 178 -12.61 -2.66 -12.03
N PHE A 179 -13.87 -2.30 -12.31
CA PHE A 179 -14.67 -1.45 -11.42
C PHE A 179 -15.06 -2.10 -10.09
N ASN A 180 -15.13 -3.45 -10.03
CA ASN A 180 -15.49 -4.14 -8.78
C ASN A 180 -14.54 -3.83 -7.61
N ASN A 181 -13.27 -3.54 -7.92
CA ASN A 181 -12.25 -3.19 -6.94
C ASN A 181 -11.76 -1.74 -7.07
N THR A 182 -12.45 -0.91 -7.86
CA THR A 182 -12.22 0.53 -7.92
C THR A 182 -13.11 1.18 -6.85
N LYS A 183 -12.50 1.59 -5.73
CA LYS A 183 -13.19 2.01 -4.51
C LYS A 183 -12.57 3.26 -3.91
N ASN A 184 -13.29 3.90 -3.01
CA ASN A 184 -12.83 5.11 -2.37
C ASN A 184 -13.00 5.04 -0.85
N PHE A 185 -11.97 5.49 -0.12
CA PHE A 185 -11.93 5.52 1.32
C PHE A 185 -11.52 6.92 1.81
N PRO A 186 -11.74 7.25 3.08
CA PRO A 186 -11.42 8.60 3.59
C PRO A 186 -9.96 9.03 3.41
N LEU A 187 -9.02 8.06 3.45
CA LEU A 187 -7.58 8.33 3.38
C LEU A 187 -6.90 7.79 2.11
N ASN A 188 -7.64 7.08 1.24
CA ASN A 188 -7.10 6.53 0.00
C ASN A 188 -8.16 6.34 -1.08
N SER A 189 -7.74 6.51 -2.33
CA SER A 189 -8.53 6.19 -3.52
C SER A 189 -7.87 5.06 -4.27
N GLU A 190 -8.64 4.03 -4.61
CA GLU A 190 -8.17 2.75 -5.10
C GLU A 190 -8.73 2.47 -6.50
N PHE A 191 -7.84 2.19 -7.43
CA PHE A 191 -8.18 1.92 -8.83
C PHE A 191 -7.59 0.58 -9.25
N GLU A 192 -8.34 -0.21 -10.01
CA GLU A 192 -7.87 -1.50 -10.49
C GLU A 192 -8.14 -1.65 -11.99
N ALA A 193 -7.19 -2.23 -12.71
CA ALA A 193 -7.32 -2.52 -14.13
C ALA A 193 -6.88 -3.96 -14.45
N SER A 194 -7.59 -4.59 -15.37
CA SER A 194 -7.19 -5.85 -16.00
C SER A 194 -6.29 -5.53 -17.18
N ILE A 195 -5.03 -5.93 -17.10
CA ILE A 195 -4.00 -5.65 -18.10
C ILE A 195 -3.66 -6.94 -18.82
N THR A 196 -3.85 -6.93 -20.13
CA THR A 196 -3.58 -8.08 -20.99
C THR A 196 -2.29 -7.86 -21.77
N PHE A 197 -1.49 -8.92 -21.84
CA PHE A 197 -0.27 -9.00 -22.60
C PHE A 197 -0.42 -10.06 -23.68
N THR A 198 0.03 -9.79 -24.87
CA THR A 198 0.04 -10.74 -25.99
C THR A 198 1.45 -11.02 -26.46
N GLY A 199 1.70 -12.24 -26.92
CA GLY A 199 3.00 -12.72 -27.32
C GLY A 199 3.20 -14.19 -26.98
N GLY A 200 4.33 -14.52 -26.39
CA GLY A 200 4.55 -15.85 -25.78
C GLY A 200 4.76 -17.00 -26.76
N ALA A 201 5.17 -16.75 -28.00
CA ALA A 201 5.63 -17.81 -28.90
C ALA A 201 6.82 -18.60 -28.32
N ASP A 202 7.57 -17.96 -27.42
CA ASP A 202 8.71 -18.45 -26.66
C ASP A 202 8.38 -18.65 -25.16
N ALA A 203 7.10 -18.86 -24.81
CA ALA A 203 6.66 -18.97 -23.44
C ALA A 203 7.31 -20.11 -22.68
N GLY A 204 7.95 -19.77 -21.56
CA GLY A 204 8.59 -20.75 -20.68
C GLY A 204 7.62 -21.47 -19.74
N ARG A 205 8.14 -22.47 -19.04
CA ARG A 205 7.36 -23.34 -18.16
C ARG A 205 6.62 -22.58 -17.04
N PHE A 206 7.24 -21.54 -16.48
CA PHE A 206 6.62 -20.78 -15.38
C PHE A 206 5.42 -19.94 -15.81
N VAL A 207 5.27 -19.69 -17.10
CA VAL A 207 4.09 -19.08 -17.69
C VAL A 207 3.09 -20.16 -18.12
N THR A 208 3.54 -21.13 -18.92
CA THR A 208 2.64 -22.14 -19.51
C THR A 208 1.95 -23.04 -18.46
N SER A 209 2.56 -23.20 -17.29
CA SER A 209 1.99 -24.00 -16.20
C SER A 209 0.90 -23.28 -15.38
N VAL A 210 0.73 -21.97 -15.54
CA VAL A 210 -0.17 -21.14 -14.73
C VAL A 210 -1.18 -20.35 -15.54
N THR A 211 -1.04 -20.33 -16.86
CA THR A 211 -1.95 -19.62 -17.76
C THR A 211 -2.73 -20.59 -18.65
N PRO A 212 -4.04 -20.38 -18.84
CA PRO A 212 -4.82 -21.21 -19.73
C PRO A 212 -4.43 -21.03 -21.21
N SER A 213 -3.99 -19.82 -21.59
CA SER A 213 -3.55 -19.44 -22.94
C SER A 213 -2.28 -18.62 -22.83
N PRO A 214 -1.10 -19.22 -23.00
CA PRO A 214 0.18 -18.50 -22.83
C PRO A 214 0.37 -17.33 -23.78
N GLU A 215 -0.29 -17.32 -24.93
CA GLU A 215 -0.25 -16.23 -25.91
C GLU A 215 -1.04 -14.97 -25.48
N ALA A 216 -1.87 -15.07 -24.43
CA ALA A 216 -2.70 -13.98 -23.92
C ALA A 216 -2.81 -14.03 -22.40
N ILE A 217 -1.88 -13.35 -21.72
CA ILE A 217 -1.81 -13.29 -20.25
C ILE A 217 -2.58 -12.07 -19.77
N THR A 218 -3.50 -12.26 -18.81
CA THR A 218 -4.19 -11.14 -18.16
C THR A 218 -3.90 -11.17 -16.66
N ILE A 219 -3.37 -10.06 -16.13
CA ILE A 219 -3.17 -9.84 -14.70
C ILE A 219 -3.90 -8.58 -14.27
N ARG A 220 -4.20 -8.44 -12.98
CA ARG A 220 -4.77 -7.19 -12.46
C ARG A 220 -3.69 -6.35 -11.81
N MET A 221 -3.69 -5.08 -12.14
CA MET A 221 -2.85 -4.06 -11.53
C MET A 221 -3.72 -3.13 -10.73
N HIS A 222 -3.24 -2.80 -9.54
CA HIS A 222 -3.94 -1.97 -8.58
C HIS A 222 -3.11 -0.72 -8.29
N TYR A 223 -3.81 0.40 -8.12
CA TYR A 223 -3.21 1.71 -7.91
C TYR A 223 -3.88 2.39 -6.72
N SER A 224 -3.06 2.86 -5.80
CA SER A 224 -3.52 3.54 -4.59
C SER A 224 -2.98 4.96 -4.57
N PHE A 225 -3.88 5.94 -4.45
CA PHE A 225 -3.54 7.30 -4.05
C PHE A 225 -3.81 7.43 -2.57
N VAL A 226 -2.78 7.64 -1.77
CA VAL A 226 -2.86 7.57 -0.31
C VAL A 226 -2.46 8.91 0.30
N GLN A 227 -3.29 9.41 1.20
CA GLN A 227 -2.99 10.61 1.98
C GLN A 227 -1.73 10.38 2.83
N LEU A 228 -0.81 11.32 2.77
CA LEU A 228 0.36 11.31 3.65
C LEU A 228 -0.05 11.56 5.10
N PRO A 229 0.64 10.93 6.08
CA PRO A 229 0.42 11.19 7.49
C PRO A 229 0.72 12.64 7.87
N ASP A 230 0.31 13.02 9.08
CA ASP A 230 0.68 14.28 9.68
C ASP A 230 2.21 14.35 9.95
N ASN A 231 2.73 15.55 10.23
CA ASN A 231 4.15 15.77 10.47
C ASN A 231 4.57 15.54 11.94
N GLN A 232 3.77 14.80 12.74
CA GLN A 232 4.05 14.58 14.18
C GLN A 232 4.87 13.31 14.44
N TYR A 233 5.15 12.52 13.41
CA TYR A 233 5.96 11.31 13.55
C TYR A 233 7.39 11.64 13.96
N LYS A 234 7.89 10.97 15.01
CA LYS A 234 9.26 11.12 15.49
C LYS A 234 10.17 10.14 14.75
N ILE A 235 10.94 10.66 13.83
CA ILE A 235 11.97 9.93 13.09
C ILE A 235 12.99 9.34 14.08
N ARG A 236 13.44 8.12 13.80
CA ARG A 236 14.53 7.47 14.54
C ARG A 236 15.66 7.11 13.60
N LYS A 237 16.87 7.55 13.94
CA LYS A 237 18.08 7.24 13.16
C LYS A 237 18.30 5.74 13.07
N TYR A 238 18.80 5.30 11.92
CA TYR A 238 19.20 3.92 11.68
C TYR A 238 20.49 3.61 12.45
N ASP A 239 20.54 2.40 13.02
CA ASP A 239 21.76 1.81 13.60
C ASP A 239 21.88 0.40 13.03
N ILE A 240 23.02 0.07 12.44
CA ILE A 240 23.26 -1.25 11.81
C ILE A 240 23.08 -2.41 12.79
N ARG A 241 23.25 -2.18 14.09
CA ARG A 241 23.06 -3.19 15.15
C ARG A 241 21.61 -3.48 15.45
N SER A 242 20.68 -2.64 14.99
CA SER A 242 19.26 -2.73 15.38
C SER A 242 18.46 -3.73 14.56
N GLY A 243 18.96 -4.19 13.40
CA GLY A 243 18.25 -5.14 12.52
C GLY A 243 16.97 -4.61 11.85
N TYR A 244 16.71 -3.31 11.88
CA TYR A 244 15.57 -2.68 11.20
C TYR A 244 15.86 -2.44 9.73
N PHE A 245 14.80 -2.51 8.90
CA PHE A 245 14.83 -1.90 7.58
C PHE A 245 14.86 -0.39 7.72
N GLY A 246 15.47 0.28 6.75
CA GLY A 246 15.59 1.74 6.77
C GLY A 246 15.35 2.34 5.40
N ILE A 247 15.08 3.64 5.43
CA ILE A 247 15.13 4.51 4.26
C ILE A 247 16.35 5.42 4.38
N SER A 248 16.92 5.84 3.26
CA SER A 248 18.04 6.79 3.24
C SER A 248 17.82 7.87 2.19
N TYR A 249 18.49 9.00 2.39
CA TYR A 249 18.58 10.09 1.43
C TYR A 249 19.88 10.85 1.64
N TYR A 250 20.29 11.64 0.66
CA TYR A 250 21.47 12.50 0.76
C TYR A 250 21.06 13.91 1.18
N ASP A 251 21.57 14.39 2.33
CA ASP A 251 21.31 15.73 2.85
C ASP A 251 22.47 16.66 2.55
N TYR A 252 22.31 17.52 1.57
CA TYR A 252 23.33 18.46 1.13
C TYR A 252 23.55 19.64 2.09
N SER A 253 22.73 19.76 3.14
CA SER A 253 22.92 20.71 4.24
C SER A 253 23.60 20.09 5.46
N SER A 254 24.05 18.82 5.36
CA SER A 254 24.82 18.18 6.43
C SER A 254 26.14 18.89 6.66
N ASP A 255 26.58 18.99 7.93
CA ASP A 255 27.90 19.47 8.31
C ASP A 255 29.01 18.65 7.63
N PHE A 256 30.12 19.27 7.24
CA PHE A 256 31.24 18.64 6.56
C PHE A 256 31.90 17.50 7.36
N THR A 257 31.67 17.44 8.66
CA THR A 257 32.18 16.38 9.55
C THR A 257 31.23 15.20 9.72
N THR A 258 30.01 15.29 9.16
CA THR A 258 28.99 14.25 9.26
C THR A 258 28.72 13.61 7.90
N PRO A 259 28.30 12.31 7.85
CA PRO A 259 27.91 11.70 6.60
C PRO A 259 26.79 12.45 5.92
N ILE A 260 26.91 12.68 4.62
CA ILE A 260 25.85 13.27 3.80
C ILE A 260 24.64 12.34 3.67
N GLU A 261 24.86 11.00 3.68
CA GLU A 261 23.79 10.02 3.72
C GLU A 261 23.15 9.99 5.11
N GLN A 262 21.87 10.36 5.15
CA GLN A 262 21.02 10.23 6.33
C GLN A 262 20.17 8.99 6.21
N LYS A 263 20.04 8.22 7.30
CA LYS A 263 19.31 6.97 7.30
C LYS A 263 18.39 6.84 8.51
N PHE A 264 17.14 6.42 8.29
CA PHE A 264 16.12 6.23 9.32
C PHE A 264 15.61 4.80 9.32
N ILE A 265 15.15 4.31 10.46
CA ILE A 265 14.45 3.03 10.53
C ILE A 265 13.00 3.18 10.07
N SER A 266 12.51 2.16 9.35
CA SER A 266 11.09 2.03 9.04
C SER A 266 10.36 1.39 10.21
N ARG A 267 9.33 2.05 10.76
CA ARG A 267 8.53 1.52 11.87
C ARG A 267 7.12 2.10 11.91
N HIS A 268 6.21 1.41 12.56
CA HIS A 268 4.90 1.95 12.91
C HIS A 268 5.03 3.08 13.93
N ARG A 269 4.11 4.03 13.87
CA ARG A 269 3.94 5.02 14.94
C ARG A 269 3.45 4.29 16.18
N LEU A 270 4.22 4.40 17.27
CA LEU A 270 3.88 3.81 18.55
C LEU A 270 4.32 4.75 19.67
N ALA A 271 3.35 5.25 20.44
CA ALA A 271 3.59 6.13 21.57
C ALA A 271 2.80 5.63 22.79
N LYS A 272 3.39 5.72 23.98
CA LYS A 272 2.70 5.38 25.22
C LYS A 272 1.55 6.35 25.48
N LYS A 273 0.40 5.84 25.92
CA LYS A 273 -0.72 6.63 26.39
C LYS A 273 -0.37 7.41 27.65
N ASP A 274 0.39 6.77 28.55
CA ASP A 274 1.00 7.41 29.71
C ASP A 274 2.53 7.19 29.66
N PRO A 275 3.32 8.22 29.27
CA PRO A 275 4.77 8.10 29.21
C PRO A 275 5.46 8.00 30.59
N ALA A 276 4.78 8.35 31.68
CA ALA A 276 5.37 8.36 33.03
C ALA A 276 5.46 6.93 33.64
N VAL A 277 4.67 5.99 33.14
CA VAL A 277 4.67 4.62 33.67
C VAL A 277 5.63 3.70 32.89
N GLN A 278 6.20 2.73 33.59
CA GLN A 278 7.13 1.78 32.98
C GLN A 278 6.45 0.97 31.86
N VAL A 279 5.22 0.50 32.07
CA VAL A 279 4.43 -0.25 31.08
C VAL A 279 3.09 0.47 30.89
N SER A 280 2.80 0.90 29.65
CA SER A 280 1.59 1.61 29.27
C SER A 280 0.92 0.97 28.07
N GLU A 281 -0.38 1.15 27.91
CA GLU A 281 -1.03 0.95 26.62
C GLU A 281 -0.51 1.99 25.60
N PRO A 282 -0.50 1.67 24.32
CA PRO A 282 -0.22 2.67 23.29
C PRO A 282 -1.42 3.60 23.08
N VAL A 283 -1.17 4.80 22.57
CA VAL A 283 -2.23 5.71 22.09
C VAL A 283 -3.06 5.02 21.02
N THR A 284 -2.39 4.36 20.07
CA THR A 284 -3.01 3.56 19.01
C THR A 284 -2.25 2.24 18.90
N PRO A 285 -2.91 1.09 19.08
CA PRO A 285 -2.26 -0.21 18.92
C PRO A 285 -1.97 -0.49 17.45
N ILE A 286 -0.95 -1.31 17.20
CA ILE A 286 -0.66 -1.88 15.88
C ILE A 286 -1.58 -3.07 15.69
N VAL A 287 -2.55 -2.97 14.78
CA VAL A 287 -3.52 -4.04 14.52
C VAL A 287 -3.24 -4.63 13.15
N TYR A 288 -3.03 -5.94 13.09
CA TYR A 288 -2.97 -6.70 11.84
C TYR A 288 -4.24 -7.55 11.69
N TYR A 289 -4.75 -7.60 10.47
CA TYR A 289 -5.95 -8.35 10.13
C TYR A 289 -5.59 -9.52 9.23
N LEU A 290 -5.93 -10.73 9.71
CA LEU A 290 -5.78 -11.95 8.93
C LEU A 290 -6.90 -12.03 7.88
N ASP A 291 -6.53 -12.37 6.66
CA ASP A 291 -7.44 -12.65 5.54
C ASP A 291 -8.51 -13.68 5.99
N ASN A 292 -9.78 -13.30 5.90
CA ASN A 292 -10.91 -14.15 6.29
C ASN A 292 -11.04 -15.41 5.41
N GLY A 293 -10.38 -15.45 4.24
CA GLY A 293 -10.24 -16.64 3.40
C GLY A 293 -9.24 -17.68 3.92
N THR A 294 -8.53 -17.43 5.04
CA THR A 294 -7.63 -18.41 5.65
C THR A 294 -8.42 -19.56 6.27
N PRO A 295 -8.17 -20.85 5.90
CA PRO A 295 -8.92 -21.97 6.40
C PRO A 295 -8.51 -22.38 7.82
N GLU A 296 -9.40 -23.09 8.55
CA GLU A 296 -9.02 -23.81 9.76
C GLU A 296 -8.24 -25.10 9.41
N PRO A 297 -7.31 -25.57 10.24
CA PRO A 297 -6.89 -25.01 11.55
C PRO A 297 -5.81 -23.91 11.44
N ILE A 298 -5.39 -23.56 10.23
CA ILE A 298 -4.29 -22.60 9.97
C ILE A 298 -4.67 -21.21 10.50
N ARG A 299 -5.93 -20.81 10.36
CA ARG A 299 -6.43 -19.53 10.88
C ARG A 299 -6.18 -19.39 12.38
N SER A 300 -6.54 -20.41 13.16
CA SER A 300 -6.34 -20.43 14.61
C SER A 300 -4.87 -20.39 14.97
N ALA A 301 -4.02 -21.17 14.30
CA ALA A 301 -2.57 -21.20 14.52
C ALA A 301 -1.92 -19.84 14.21
N LEU A 302 -2.30 -19.17 13.10
CA LEU A 302 -1.77 -17.85 12.75
C LEU A 302 -2.20 -16.75 13.73
N LEU A 303 -3.42 -16.81 14.25
CA LEU A 303 -3.89 -15.90 15.29
C LEU A 303 -3.13 -16.09 16.59
N GLU A 304 -2.87 -17.33 16.99
CA GLU A 304 -2.08 -17.66 18.18
C GLU A 304 -0.64 -17.19 18.02
N GLY A 305 0.04 -17.59 16.96
CA GLY A 305 1.42 -17.20 16.69
C GLY A 305 1.59 -15.67 16.56
N GLY A 306 0.61 -14.98 15.96
CA GLY A 306 0.59 -13.52 15.89
C GLY A 306 0.51 -12.86 17.27
N ARG A 307 -0.24 -13.44 18.22
CA ARG A 307 -0.35 -12.90 19.59
C ARG A 307 0.93 -12.99 20.39
N TRP A 308 1.84 -13.90 20.05
CA TRP A 308 3.14 -14.03 20.73
C TRP A 308 3.99 -12.76 20.63
N TRP A 309 3.81 -11.98 19.59
CA TRP A 309 4.50 -10.69 19.44
C TRP A 309 4.19 -9.71 20.57
N ASN A 310 3.04 -9.83 21.26
CA ASN A 310 2.72 -8.98 22.39
C ASN A 310 3.78 -9.08 23.51
N GLN A 311 4.39 -10.23 23.74
CA GLN A 311 5.44 -10.41 24.74
C GLN A 311 6.66 -9.49 24.44
N ALA A 312 7.03 -9.34 23.16
CA ALA A 312 8.12 -8.44 22.78
C ALA A 312 7.74 -6.97 23.02
N PHE A 313 6.50 -6.59 22.74
CA PHE A 313 6.02 -5.23 23.03
C PHE A 313 5.90 -4.95 24.52
N GLU A 314 5.48 -5.92 25.32
CA GLU A 314 5.43 -5.82 26.79
C GLU A 314 6.82 -5.67 27.39
N ALA A 315 7.81 -6.43 26.92
CA ALA A 315 9.21 -6.28 27.29
C ALA A 315 9.76 -4.88 26.93
N ALA A 316 9.24 -4.26 25.86
CA ALA A 316 9.55 -2.89 25.47
C ALA A 316 8.72 -1.83 26.23
N GLY A 317 7.88 -2.22 27.19
CA GLY A 317 7.06 -1.33 28.00
C GLY A 317 5.71 -0.94 27.40
N TYR A 318 5.15 -1.77 26.51
CA TYR A 318 3.85 -1.54 25.88
C TYR A 318 2.93 -2.75 26.03
N LYS A 319 1.89 -2.68 26.85
CA LYS A 319 0.86 -3.72 26.93
C LYS A 319 -0.22 -3.51 25.87
N ASN A 320 -0.78 -4.60 25.34
CA ASN A 320 -1.85 -4.57 24.32
C ASN A 320 -1.48 -3.76 23.06
N ALA A 321 -0.19 -3.74 22.70
CA ALA A 321 0.30 -2.88 21.63
C ALA A 321 0.25 -3.53 20.26
N PHE A 322 0.27 -4.87 20.19
CA PHE A 322 0.21 -5.62 18.94
C PHE A 322 -0.98 -6.58 18.97
N ILE A 323 -1.89 -6.42 18.05
CA ILE A 323 -3.15 -7.16 18.01
C ILE A 323 -3.29 -7.85 16.66
N VAL A 324 -3.57 -9.14 16.67
CA VAL A 324 -3.91 -9.90 15.45
C VAL A 324 -5.32 -10.44 15.57
N LYS A 325 -6.16 -10.20 14.56
CA LYS A 325 -7.55 -10.66 14.49
C LYS A 325 -7.98 -10.90 13.05
N VAL A 326 -9.05 -11.65 12.84
CA VAL A 326 -9.62 -11.85 11.50
C VAL A 326 -10.24 -10.55 10.99
N LEU A 327 -10.09 -10.25 9.71
CA LEU A 327 -10.75 -9.11 9.09
C LEU A 327 -12.28 -9.32 9.11
N PRO A 328 -13.05 -8.39 9.69
CA PRO A 328 -14.51 -8.47 9.63
C PRO A 328 -15.02 -8.36 8.18
N ASP A 329 -16.09 -9.07 7.84
CA ASP A 329 -16.69 -9.04 6.50
C ASP A 329 -17.20 -7.65 6.09
N SER A 330 -17.48 -6.78 7.07
CA SER A 330 -17.87 -5.39 6.85
C SER A 330 -16.71 -4.45 6.53
N CYS A 331 -15.45 -4.92 6.63
CA CYS A 331 -14.24 -4.16 6.37
C CYS A 331 -13.65 -4.52 5.02
N ASP A 332 -13.10 -3.54 4.33
CA ASP A 332 -12.43 -3.75 3.06
C ASP A 332 -10.90 -3.76 3.25
N PRO A 333 -10.18 -4.82 2.83
CA PRO A 333 -8.72 -4.88 2.97
C PRO A 333 -7.96 -3.81 2.17
N MET A 334 -8.60 -3.15 1.20
CA MET A 334 -8.01 -2.07 0.42
C MET A 334 -7.94 -0.74 1.19
N ASP A 335 -8.76 -0.56 2.23
CA ASP A 335 -8.65 0.61 3.09
C ASP A 335 -7.26 0.65 3.74
N ILE A 336 -6.56 1.77 3.56
CA ILE A 336 -5.17 1.94 4.02
C ILE A 336 -5.01 1.79 5.53
N ARG A 337 -6.10 1.97 6.30
CA ARG A 337 -6.10 1.86 7.76
C ARG A 337 -5.92 0.44 8.28
N TYR A 338 -6.04 -0.59 7.43
CA TYR A 338 -5.94 -2.00 7.85
C TYR A 338 -4.60 -2.60 7.40
N ASN A 339 -3.73 -2.95 8.36
CA ASN A 339 -2.58 -3.80 8.08
C ASN A 339 -3.07 -5.23 7.81
N MET A 340 -2.54 -5.90 6.79
CA MET A 340 -3.07 -7.17 6.32
C MET A 340 -2.07 -8.32 6.45
N ILE A 341 -2.57 -9.49 6.83
CA ILE A 341 -1.90 -10.78 6.69
C ILE A 341 -2.67 -11.56 5.62
N ASN A 342 -2.16 -11.56 4.40
CA ASN A 342 -2.81 -12.17 3.24
C ASN A 342 -2.49 -13.67 3.14
N TRP A 343 -3.52 -14.48 2.87
CA TRP A 343 -3.38 -15.88 2.54
C TRP A 343 -3.40 -16.05 1.03
N VAL A 344 -2.28 -16.53 0.45
CA VAL A 344 -2.13 -16.59 -1.01
C VAL A 344 -1.86 -18.00 -1.51
N HIS A 345 -2.43 -18.32 -2.67
CA HIS A 345 -2.18 -19.57 -3.39
C HIS A 345 -1.22 -19.31 -4.55
N ARG A 346 -0.29 -20.22 -4.77
CA ARG A 346 0.70 -20.17 -5.85
C ARG A 346 0.86 -21.55 -6.47
N SER A 347 1.30 -21.63 -7.72
CA SER A 347 1.55 -22.90 -8.40
C SER A 347 2.75 -23.65 -7.85
N THR A 348 3.74 -22.91 -7.34
CA THR A 348 4.98 -23.43 -6.78
C THR A 348 5.09 -23.12 -5.30
N ARG A 349 5.85 -23.94 -4.56
CA ARG A 349 6.23 -23.66 -3.20
C ARG A 349 7.12 -22.42 -3.18
N GLY A 350 6.74 -21.43 -2.39
CA GLY A 350 7.47 -20.19 -2.25
C GLY A 350 7.58 -19.79 -0.78
N TRP A 351 8.32 -18.74 -0.55
CA TRP A 351 8.48 -18.14 0.76
C TRP A 351 7.31 -17.22 1.10
N SER A 352 7.12 -16.97 2.38
CA SER A 352 6.31 -15.87 2.90
C SER A 352 7.18 -14.63 3.06
N TYR A 353 6.59 -13.44 2.89
CA TYR A 353 7.33 -12.19 3.00
C TYR A 353 6.44 -11.08 3.57
N GLY A 354 7.09 -10.04 4.10
CA GLY A 354 6.45 -8.81 4.50
C GLY A 354 6.82 -7.66 3.58
N ALA A 355 5.88 -6.74 3.39
CA ALA A 355 6.07 -5.48 2.70
C ALA A 355 5.36 -4.37 3.48
N THR A 356 5.69 -3.11 3.20
CA THR A 356 5.08 -1.97 3.86
C THR A 356 4.85 -0.84 2.87
N VAL A 357 3.74 -0.13 3.03
CA VAL A 357 3.56 1.20 2.49
C VAL A 357 4.13 2.15 3.54
N THR A 358 5.23 2.81 3.19
CA THR A 358 6.01 3.65 4.11
C THR A 358 6.11 5.06 3.56
N ASP A 359 6.00 6.06 4.43
CA ASP A 359 6.28 7.45 4.06
C ASP A 359 7.80 7.61 3.83
N PRO A 360 8.27 7.84 2.59
CA PRO A 360 9.70 7.94 2.31
C PRO A 360 10.34 9.22 2.84
N ARG A 361 9.56 10.16 3.40
CA ARG A 361 10.08 11.36 4.06
C ARG A 361 10.56 11.05 5.48
N THR A 362 9.95 10.07 6.15
CA THR A 362 10.07 9.87 7.61
C THR A 362 10.39 8.44 8.04
N GLY A 363 10.07 7.44 7.23
CA GLY A 363 10.12 6.02 7.61
C GLY A 363 8.89 5.54 8.40
N GLU A 364 7.83 6.34 8.50
CA GLU A 364 6.59 5.91 9.12
C GLU A 364 5.88 4.85 8.27
N ILE A 365 5.61 3.67 8.84
CA ILE A 365 4.82 2.64 8.19
C ILE A 365 3.35 3.02 8.30
N ILE A 366 2.72 3.24 7.14
CA ILE A 366 1.30 3.58 7.02
C ILE A 366 0.46 2.31 6.98
N LYS A 367 0.91 1.30 6.24
CA LYS A 367 0.26 -0.01 6.15
C LYS A 367 1.31 -1.11 6.07
N GLY A 368 1.20 -2.10 6.94
CA GLY A 368 1.95 -3.34 6.84
C GLY A 368 1.18 -4.38 6.04
N GLN A 369 1.89 -5.16 5.23
CA GLN A 369 1.32 -6.24 4.45
C GLN A 369 2.21 -7.48 4.55
N VAL A 370 1.65 -8.55 5.08
CA VAL A 370 2.30 -9.86 5.15
C VAL A 370 1.65 -10.77 4.12
N THR A 371 2.44 -11.55 3.40
CA THR A 371 1.97 -12.50 2.40
C THR A 371 2.42 -13.90 2.79
N LEU A 372 1.46 -14.75 3.14
CA LEU A 372 1.68 -16.14 3.55
C LEU A 372 1.27 -17.10 2.44
N GLY A 373 2.22 -17.95 2.00
CA GLY A 373 1.96 -18.93 0.94
C GLY A 373 1.30 -20.19 1.50
N SER A 374 0.14 -20.57 0.96
CA SER A 374 -0.65 -21.72 1.42
C SER A 374 0.08 -23.06 1.30
N LEU A 375 1.00 -23.21 0.36
CA LEU A 375 1.79 -24.43 0.20
C LEU A 375 2.88 -24.59 1.26
N ARG A 376 3.16 -23.57 2.07
CA ARG A 376 4.16 -23.64 3.14
C ARG A 376 3.79 -24.70 4.18
N VAL A 377 2.53 -24.76 4.60
CA VAL A 377 2.05 -25.77 5.56
C VAL A 377 2.30 -27.19 5.05
N ARG A 378 1.99 -27.44 3.75
CA ARG A 378 2.29 -28.76 3.13
C ARG A 378 3.77 -29.06 3.08
N GLN A 379 4.60 -28.05 2.82
CA GLN A 379 6.04 -28.19 2.79
C GLN A 379 6.59 -28.55 4.17
N ASP A 380 6.15 -27.88 5.22
CA ASP A 380 6.59 -28.15 6.58
C ASP A 380 6.14 -29.54 7.03
N TYR A 381 4.90 -29.94 6.71
CA TYR A 381 4.45 -31.31 6.95
C TYR A 381 5.36 -32.37 6.29
N LEU A 382 5.76 -32.16 5.04
CA LEU A 382 6.66 -33.07 4.32
C LEU A 382 8.07 -33.09 4.95
N ILE A 383 8.57 -31.93 5.42
CA ILE A 383 9.86 -31.83 6.11
C ILE A 383 9.81 -32.63 7.41
N PHE A 384 8.79 -32.41 8.24
CA PHE A 384 8.62 -33.16 9.48
C PHE A 384 8.46 -34.68 9.24
N THR A 385 7.68 -35.06 8.22
CA THR A 385 7.53 -36.46 7.84
C THR A 385 8.86 -37.07 7.38
N GLY A 386 9.69 -36.33 6.64
CA GLY A 386 10.99 -36.80 6.18
C GLY A 386 12.06 -36.88 7.28
N LEU A 387 11.95 -36.03 8.30
CA LEU A 387 12.89 -36.02 9.44
C LEU A 387 12.60 -37.12 10.48
N LEU A 388 11.36 -37.59 10.51
CA LEU A 388 10.93 -38.61 11.48
C LEU A 388 10.68 -39.93 10.76
N ALA A 389 11.39 -40.98 11.11
CA ALA A 389 11.43 -42.28 10.43
C ALA A 389 10.13 -43.12 10.55
N HIS A 390 8.96 -42.50 10.42
CA HIS A 390 7.65 -43.18 10.50
C HIS A 390 7.30 -43.98 9.25
N TYR A 391 7.82 -43.59 8.10
CA TYR A 391 7.56 -44.25 6.82
C TYR A 391 8.11 -45.67 6.75
N GLU A 392 9.16 -46.00 7.56
CA GLU A 392 9.74 -47.32 7.63
C GLU A 392 8.87 -48.35 8.40
N THR A 393 7.95 -47.86 9.21
CA THR A 393 7.13 -48.72 10.08
C THR A 393 5.80 -49.14 9.50
N GLY A 394 5.39 -48.59 8.34
CA GLY A 394 4.06 -48.76 7.75
C GLY A 394 2.91 -48.22 8.60
N LYS A 395 3.18 -47.53 9.71
CA LYS A 395 2.18 -46.92 10.56
C LYS A 395 1.71 -45.58 10.01
N PRO A 396 0.48 -45.17 10.29
CA PRO A 396 0.00 -43.82 9.95
C PRO A 396 0.85 -42.74 10.61
N VAL A 397 1.04 -41.62 9.91
CA VAL A 397 1.74 -40.44 10.46
C VAL A 397 0.96 -39.91 11.67
N PRO A 398 1.60 -39.76 12.85
CA PRO A 398 0.93 -39.25 14.06
C PRO A 398 0.32 -37.85 13.86
N ASN A 399 -0.78 -37.58 14.54
CA ASN A 399 -1.42 -36.26 14.52
C ASN A 399 -0.49 -35.13 15.03
N THR A 400 0.41 -35.45 15.98
CA THR A 400 1.42 -34.53 16.50
C THR A 400 2.33 -33.96 15.41
N MET A 401 2.61 -34.72 14.35
CA MET A 401 3.39 -34.21 13.20
C MET A 401 2.59 -33.22 12.34
N ARG A 402 1.28 -33.44 12.24
CA ARG A 402 0.39 -32.51 11.58
C ARG A 402 0.28 -31.19 12.35
N GLU A 403 0.20 -31.29 13.68
CA GLU A 403 0.18 -30.13 14.59
C GLU A 403 1.50 -29.36 14.56
N ALA A 404 2.64 -30.05 14.49
CA ALA A 404 3.96 -29.40 14.38
C ALA A 404 4.19 -28.69 13.04
N ALA A 405 3.44 -29.05 11.99
CA ALA A 405 3.53 -28.38 10.68
C ALA A 405 2.63 -27.14 10.57
N LEU A 406 1.73 -26.95 11.50
CA LEU A 406 0.84 -25.79 11.60
C LEU A 406 1.49 -24.68 12.43
#